data_32f6305e9b960c8fe0694f6b2e4e891d
#
_entry.id   32f6305e9b960c8fe0694f6b2e4e891d
#
_cell.length_a   1.000
_cell.length_b   1.000
_cell.length_c   1.000
_cell.angle_alpha   90.00
_cell.angle_beta   90.00
_cell.angle_gamma   90.00
#
_symmetry.space_group_name_H-M   'P 1'
#
loop_
_entity.id
_entity.type
_entity.pdbx_description
1 polymer ?
#
loop_
_entity_poly.entity_id
_entity_poly.type
_entity_poly.pdbx_seq_one_letter_code
_entity_poly.pdbx_strand_id
1 'polypeptide(L)'
;MCGRALKQTSGFLIYQIQKMLKSLICHYSFRFLFVPLFCISNIIAAKFSTSSASEITSALSLVQPGDTILMKKGTWLDQKIVFQKNGTAEKYIYLLAEVEGEVFLTGTSSLRIAGDFLVVSGLIFKNGYSPAGGVIDFKNGSLESNYCRLTNTSIIDYNPSNAMTDYKWISLYGTHNRVDHCYLKGKTNIGTSLVVWLSTKPNYHQIDSNYFGYRPVFPGNGAETIRIGTSDWSLYDSFTTVEYNYFEQCNGEIEIISNKSCGNNFRFNTFKDCEGTLTLRHGNRATVEGNFFFCGKKANSGGIRIIGEDHRVINNYIENSDGTSMKSGITMMNGVPNSPLNRYFQVKRAIVAFNTVVNSRLSLNIGAGKDSELSLPPLDCIVANNIFYSTQAPLVTFTDQPINMTWSGNMFYGSSLGMTLPENNFNADPQLLKSSDNLYRLSSISPAINNANQDYNYVTVDMDGQQRRENSDIGADEFSTEPIKMSPVSAADTGPGFMREPTSVSGSKKNAVTSFMLYQNYPNPFNPSTTISFTVPVNRFITLKVYNILGIEVASLIDEEKEAGWYNYELAVRNYELPSGIYFYQLRTDDFSQTRKMVVLK
;
A
#
# COMPACT_ATOMS: atom_id res chain seq x y z
N MET A 1 -50.91 -83.34 11.23
CA MET A 1 -50.55 -82.35 10.22
C MET A 1 -49.43 -81.45 10.73
N CYS A 2 -48.22 -81.98 10.79
CA CYS A 2 -47.07 -81.15 11.17
C CYS A 2 -45.75 -81.85 10.74
N GLY A 3 -45.49 -81.85 9.47
CA GLY A 3 -44.31 -82.61 8.94
C GLY A 3 -43.92 -82.25 7.52
N ARG A 4 -44.52 -81.22 6.93
CA ARG A 4 -44.21 -80.84 5.50
C ARG A 4 -43.66 -79.40 5.34
N ALA A 5 -43.58 -78.59 6.40
CA ALA A 5 -43.18 -77.18 6.26
C ALA A 5 -41.65 -76.95 6.52
N LEU A 6 -40.91 -77.93 7.07
CA LEU A 6 -39.46 -77.77 7.45
C LEU A 6 -38.46 -78.20 6.36
N LYS A 7 -38.91 -78.82 5.25
CA LYS A 7 -37.99 -79.21 4.13
C LYS A 7 -37.92 -78.21 2.98
N GLN A 8 -38.81 -77.23 2.91
CA GLN A 8 -38.78 -76.25 1.80
C GLN A 8 -37.95 -74.98 2.17
N THR A 9 -37.73 -74.67 3.46
CA THR A 9 -36.95 -73.52 3.89
C THR A 9 -35.43 -73.76 3.88
N SER A 10 -34.97 -74.99 4.07
CA SER A 10 -33.51 -75.31 4.04
C SER A 10 -32.95 -75.36 2.63
N GLY A 11 -33.74 -75.75 1.63
CA GLY A 11 -33.27 -75.75 0.22
C GLY A 11 -33.15 -74.35 -0.38
N PHE A 12 -34.00 -73.42 0.02
CA PHE A 12 -33.96 -72.04 -0.46
C PHE A 12 -32.79 -71.27 0.15
N LEU A 13 -32.47 -71.53 1.41
CA LEU A 13 -31.33 -70.88 2.08
C LEU A 13 -30.00 -71.35 1.52
N ILE A 14 -29.84 -72.64 1.25
CA ILE A 14 -28.64 -73.22 0.63
C ILE A 14 -28.48 -72.74 -0.80
N TYR A 15 -29.55 -72.57 -1.57
CA TYR A 15 -29.51 -72.01 -2.93
C TYR A 15 -29.13 -70.52 -2.91
N GLN A 16 -29.63 -69.74 -1.97
CA GLN A 16 -29.24 -68.32 -1.81
C GLN A 16 -27.79 -68.17 -1.36
N ILE A 17 -27.27 -69.00 -0.47
CA ILE A 17 -25.85 -69.00 -0.04
C ILE A 17 -24.93 -69.45 -1.17
N GLN A 18 -25.30 -70.44 -1.97
CA GLN A 18 -24.50 -70.84 -3.15
C GLN A 18 -24.54 -69.78 -4.26
N LYS A 19 -25.60 -69.02 -4.42
CA LYS A 19 -25.69 -67.90 -5.35
C LYS A 19 -24.88 -66.69 -4.88
N MET A 20 -24.86 -66.42 -3.56
CA MET A 20 -23.95 -65.43 -2.98
C MET A 20 -22.48 -65.79 -3.09
N LEU A 21 -22.11 -67.04 -2.80
CA LEU A 21 -20.74 -67.53 -2.97
C LEU A 21 -20.27 -67.56 -4.43
N LYS A 22 -21.15 -67.89 -5.41
CA LYS A 22 -20.81 -67.74 -6.82
C LYS A 22 -20.69 -66.31 -7.30
N SER A 23 -21.44 -65.38 -6.71
CA SER A 23 -21.32 -63.93 -6.97
C SER A 23 -20.01 -63.38 -6.37
N LEU A 24 -19.57 -63.87 -5.21
CA LEU A 24 -18.27 -63.44 -4.60
C LEU A 24 -17.05 -64.02 -5.35
N ILE A 25 -17.14 -65.22 -5.93
CA ILE A 25 -16.03 -65.83 -6.65
C ILE A 25 -15.86 -65.27 -8.08
N CYS A 26 -16.93 -64.75 -8.71
CA CYS A 26 -16.88 -64.12 -10.01
C CYS A 26 -16.40 -62.63 -10.01
N HIS A 27 -16.18 -62.03 -8.84
CA HIS A 27 -15.72 -60.64 -8.72
C HIS A 27 -14.25 -60.53 -8.25
N TYR A 28 -13.55 -61.62 -8.05
CA TYR A 28 -12.08 -61.61 -7.87
C TYR A 28 -11.36 -62.07 -9.14
N SER A 29 -11.72 -61.48 -10.29
CA SER A 29 -10.77 -61.39 -11.38
C SER A 29 -9.65 -60.47 -10.96
N PHE A 30 -8.45 -60.96 -10.82
CA PHE A 30 -7.20 -60.22 -10.64
C PHE A 30 -7.16 -59.03 -11.60
N ARG A 31 -7.70 -57.87 -11.20
CA ARG A 31 -7.25 -56.59 -11.68
C ARG A 31 -6.05 -56.26 -10.80
N PHE A 32 -4.88 -56.44 -11.35
CA PHE A 32 -3.72 -55.66 -10.93
C PHE A 32 -4.14 -54.19 -11.02
N LEU A 33 -4.59 -53.63 -9.90
CA LEU A 33 -4.65 -52.20 -9.74
C LEU A 33 -3.18 -51.76 -9.83
N PHE A 34 -2.74 -51.37 -11.02
CA PHE A 34 -1.67 -50.40 -11.14
C PHE A 34 -2.20 -49.15 -10.45
N VAL A 35 -2.01 -49.06 -9.14
CA VAL A 35 -1.94 -47.80 -8.46
C VAL A 35 -0.68 -47.17 -9.02
N PRO A 36 -0.77 -46.13 -9.88
CA PRO A 36 0.44 -45.41 -10.19
C PRO A 36 0.87 -44.89 -8.82
N LEU A 37 2.02 -45.41 -8.36
CA LEU A 37 2.77 -44.78 -7.31
C LEU A 37 3.12 -43.42 -7.88
N PHE A 38 2.23 -42.42 -7.68
CA PHE A 38 2.61 -41.04 -7.79
C PHE A 38 3.68 -40.87 -6.72
N CYS A 39 4.94 -41.13 -7.12
CA CYS A 39 6.05 -40.50 -6.44
C CYS A 39 5.71 -39.01 -6.45
N ILE A 40 5.15 -38.51 -5.38
CA ILE A 40 5.21 -37.09 -5.03
C ILE A 40 6.72 -36.91 -4.78
N SER A 41 7.49 -36.81 -5.87
CA SER A 41 8.80 -36.22 -5.80
C SER A 41 8.55 -34.81 -5.27
N ASN A 42 8.95 -34.55 -4.04
CA ASN A 42 9.16 -33.19 -3.57
C ASN A 42 10.12 -32.57 -4.60
N ILE A 43 9.57 -31.89 -5.62
CA ILE A 43 10.36 -31.14 -6.58
C ILE A 43 10.95 -30.01 -5.76
N ILE A 44 12.19 -30.18 -5.35
CA ILE A 44 12.97 -29.12 -4.71
C ILE A 44 13.07 -28.01 -5.76
N ALA A 45 12.65 -26.79 -5.37
CA ALA A 45 12.74 -25.63 -6.23
C ALA A 45 14.17 -25.46 -6.78
N ALA A 46 14.32 -25.42 -8.09
CA ALA A 46 15.62 -25.30 -8.74
C ALA A 46 16.12 -23.84 -8.66
N LYS A 47 17.44 -23.69 -8.64
CA LYS A 47 18.12 -22.40 -8.70
C LYS A 47 19.04 -22.35 -9.92
N PHE A 48 18.86 -21.32 -10.76
CA PHE A 48 19.62 -21.08 -11.98
C PHE A 48 20.47 -19.82 -11.80
N SER A 49 21.78 -19.96 -11.68
CA SER A 49 22.70 -18.81 -11.62
C SER A 49 22.96 -18.25 -13.01
N THR A 50 22.83 -16.93 -13.17
CA THR A 50 22.98 -16.24 -14.46
C THR A 50 23.87 -15.00 -14.33
N SER A 51 24.57 -14.64 -15.42
CA SER A 51 25.49 -13.49 -15.50
C SER A 51 25.12 -12.53 -16.63
N SER A 52 24.08 -12.83 -17.42
CA SER A 52 23.64 -12.02 -18.55
C SER A 52 22.15 -12.19 -18.84
N ALA A 53 21.56 -11.24 -19.57
CA ALA A 53 20.18 -11.34 -20.05
C ALA A 53 19.97 -12.57 -20.96
N SER A 54 20.97 -12.96 -21.73
CA SER A 54 20.93 -14.17 -22.57
C SER A 54 20.84 -15.44 -21.71
N GLU A 55 21.61 -15.53 -20.62
CA GLU A 55 21.54 -16.66 -19.70
C GLU A 55 20.20 -16.72 -18.97
N ILE A 56 19.61 -15.56 -18.60
CA ILE A 56 18.24 -15.49 -18.05
C ILE A 56 17.25 -16.08 -19.06
N THR A 57 17.34 -15.69 -20.34
CA THR A 57 16.48 -16.21 -21.40
C THR A 57 16.61 -17.73 -21.53
N SER A 58 17.83 -18.24 -21.46
CA SER A 58 18.09 -19.70 -21.49
C SER A 58 17.50 -20.40 -20.26
N ALA A 59 17.69 -19.85 -19.07
CA ALA A 59 17.13 -20.40 -17.83
C ALA A 59 15.60 -20.43 -17.86
N LEU A 60 14.95 -19.40 -18.42
CA LEU A 60 13.48 -19.32 -18.53
C LEU A 60 12.87 -20.47 -19.34
N SER A 61 13.63 -21.09 -20.26
CA SER A 61 13.16 -22.28 -21.00
C SER A 61 13.00 -23.51 -20.08
N LEU A 62 13.76 -23.57 -18.99
CA LEU A 62 13.83 -24.69 -18.05
C LEU A 62 13.02 -24.48 -16.77
N VAL A 63 12.87 -23.23 -16.35
CA VAL A 63 12.23 -22.82 -15.08
C VAL A 63 10.78 -23.29 -15.00
N GLN A 64 10.39 -23.82 -13.85
CA GLN A 64 9.05 -24.25 -13.48
C GLN A 64 8.52 -23.38 -12.32
N PRO A 65 7.20 -23.35 -12.06
CA PRO A 65 6.63 -22.67 -10.90
C PRO A 65 7.30 -23.12 -9.58
N GLY A 66 7.80 -22.15 -8.82
CA GLY A 66 8.55 -22.34 -7.59
C GLY A 66 10.06 -22.15 -7.75
N ASP A 67 10.60 -22.13 -8.96
CA ASP A 67 12.02 -21.99 -9.21
C ASP A 67 12.53 -20.55 -9.10
N THR A 68 13.85 -20.41 -8.97
CA THR A 68 14.54 -19.14 -8.82
C THR A 68 15.65 -18.97 -9.85
N ILE A 69 15.67 -17.84 -10.53
CA ILE A 69 16.81 -17.36 -11.31
C ILE A 69 17.60 -16.40 -10.43
N LEU A 70 18.88 -16.72 -10.18
CA LEU A 70 19.80 -15.86 -9.41
C LEU A 70 20.69 -15.08 -10.36
N MET A 71 20.62 -13.76 -10.28
CA MET A 71 21.52 -12.85 -10.98
C MET A 71 22.79 -12.68 -10.15
N LYS A 72 23.93 -13.11 -10.69
CA LYS A 72 25.23 -12.99 -10.02
C LYS A 72 25.56 -11.55 -9.71
N LYS A 73 26.17 -11.33 -8.56
CA LYS A 73 26.62 -10.00 -8.15
C LYS A 73 27.60 -9.38 -9.13
N GLY A 74 27.58 -8.06 -9.24
CA GLY A 74 28.44 -7.28 -10.12
C GLY A 74 27.69 -6.37 -11.07
N THR A 75 28.40 -5.88 -12.09
CA THR A 75 27.85 -4.90 -13.05
C THR A 75 27.26 -5.59 -14.27
N TRP A 76 26.02 -5.28 -14.57
CA TRP A 76 25.24 -5.74 -15.71
C TRP A 76 25.05 -4.56 -16.68
N LEU A 77 26.04 -4.37 -17.57
CA LEU A 77 26.06 -3.26 -18.51
C LEU A 77 25.18 -3.56 -19.73
N ASP A 78 24.33 -2.62 -20.11
CA ASP A 78 23.48 -2.63 -21.32
C ASP A 78 22.57 -3.86 -21.46
N GLN A 79 22.14 -4.44 -20.33
CA GLN A 79 21.31 -5.64 -20.32
C GLN A 79 19.83 -5.34 -20.53
N LYS A 80 19.24 -5.99 -21.55
CA LYS A 80 17.80 -5.94 -21.85
C LYS A 80 17.15 -7.22 -21.33
N ILE A 81 16.70 -7.19 -20.09
CA ILE A 81 16.15 -8.36 -19.43
C ILE A 81 14.66 -8.49 -19.74
N VAL A 82 14.24 -9.67 -20.22
CA VAL A 82 12.84 -10.05 -20.38
C VAL A 82 12.57 -11.23 -19.45
N PHE A 83 11.90 -10.95 -18.34
CA PHE A 83 11.45 -11.95 -17.37
C PHE A 83 9.98 -12.29 -17.67
N GLN A 84 9.79 -13.23 -18.59
CA GLN A 84 8.47 -13.62 -19.10
C GLN A 84 8.21 -15.10 -18.84
N LYS A 85 7.29 -15.39 -17.95
CA LYS A 85 6.86 -16.74 -17.57
C LYS A 85 5.55 -16.66 -16.78
N ASN A 86 4.96 -17.84 -16.47
CA ASN A 86 3.84 -17.93 -15.55
C ASN A 86 4.19 -18.84 -14.39
N GLY A 87 4.16 -18.30 -13.19
CA GLY A 87 4.08 -19.04 -11.94
C GLY A 87 2.64 -19.45 -11.63
N THR A 88 2.38 -19.79 -10.38
CA THR A 88 1.02 -20.00 -9.86
C THR A 88 0.86 -19.25 -8.53
N ALA A 89 -0.37 -19.12 -8.05
CA ALA A 89 -0.64 -18.48 -6.77
C ALA A 89 0.10 -19.15 -5.59
N GLU A 90 0.36 -20.46 -5.69
CA GLU A 90 1.06 -21.26 -4.69
C GLU A 90 2.58 -21.28 -4.91
N LYS A 91 3.03 -21.04 -6.16
CA LYS A 91 4.42 -21.19 -6.57
C LYS A 91 4.82 -20.08 -7.53
N TYR A 92 5.29 -18.99 -6.97
CA TYR A 92 5.87 -17.88 -7.75
C TYR A 92 7.17 -18.32 -8.43
N ILE A 93 7.53 -17.66 -9.52
CA ILE A 93 8.86 -17.76 -10.12
C ILE A 93 9.63 -16.49 -9.75
N TYR A 94 10.89 -16.66 -9.39
CA TYR A 94 11.70 -15.60 -8.81
C TYR A 94 12.87 -15.21 -9.73
N LEU A 95 13.10 -13.90 -9.87
CA LEU A 95 14.33 -13.32 -10.42
C LEU A 95 14.97 -12.48 -9.31
N LEU A 96 15.99 -13.01 -8.67
CA LEU A 96 16.59 -12.41 -7.48
C LEU A 96 18.06 -12.05 -7.72
N ALA A 97 18.51 -10.97 -7.10
CA ALA A 97 19.95 -10.75 -6.93
C ALA A 97 20.55 -11.87 -6.08
N GLU A 98 21.74 -12.37 -6.44
CA GLU A 98 22.51 -13.32 -5.63
C GLU A 98 22.83 -12.72 -4.25
N VAL A 99 23.15 -11.43 -4.22
CA VAL A 99 23.30 -10.62 -3.03
C VAL A 99 22.51 -9.34 -3.26
N GLU A 100 21.53 -9.09 -2.40
CA GLU A 100 20.69 -7.89 -2.51
C GLU A 100 21.54 -6.62 -2.48
N GLY A 101 21.28 -5.70 -3.42
CA GLY A 101 22.03 -4.45 -3.53
C GLY A 101 23.41 -4.57 -4.19
N GLU A 102 23.83 -5.76 -4.63
CA GLU A 102 25.10 -5.95 -5.33
C GLU A 102 24.96 -6.31 -6.83
N VAL A 103 23.75 -6.29 -7.38
CA VAL A 103 23.51 -6.44 -8.83
C VAL A 103 23.21 -5.05 -9.41
N PHE A 104 24.16 -4.51 -10.18
CA PHE A 104 24.10 -3.16 -10.71
C PHE A 104 23.76 -3.17 -12.20
N LEU A 105 22.57 -2.76 -12.54
CA LEU A 105 22.10 -2.56 -13.90
C LEU A 105 22.50 -1.16 -14.38
N THR A 106 23.42 -1.08 -15.33
CA THR A 106 24.05 0.17 -15.78
C THR A 106 23.89 0.38 -17.29
N GLY A 107 24.31 1.54 -17.77
CA GLY A 107 24.23 1.88 -19.19
C GLY A 107 22.78 1.98 -19.66
N THR A 108 22.41 1.23 -20.69
CA THR A 108 21.05 1.24 -21.25
C THR A 108 20.18 0.08 -20.75
N SER A 109 20.50 -0.50 -19.57
CA SER A 109 19.78 -1.66 -19.05
C SER A 109 18.31 -1.38 -18.78
N SER A 110 17.48 -2.41 -18.98
CA SER A 110 16.03 -2.34 -18.72
C SER A 110 15.48 -3.72 -18.36
N LEU A 111 14.32 -3.74 -17.72
CA LEU A 111 13.62 -4.95 -17.31
C LEU A 111 12.18 -4.94 -17.81
N ARG A 112 11.76 -6.03 -18.41
CA ARG A 112 10.37 -6.33 -18.77
C ARG A 112 9.91 -7.51 -17.93
N ILE A 113 8.83 -7.34 -17.17
CA ILE A 113 8.17 -8.40 -16.41
C ILE A 113 6.87 -8.70 -17.15
N ALA A 114 6.60 -9.95 -17.50
CA ALA A 114 5.37 -10.30 -18.25
C ALA A 114 4.88 -11.71 -17.91
N GLY A 115 3.58 -11.85 -17.73
CA GLY A 115 2.92 -13.08 -17.28
C GLY A 115 2.49 -12.99 -15.82
N ASP A 116 2.30 -14.13 -15.16
CA ASP A 116 1.61 -14.19 -13.89
C ASP A 116 2.51 -14.73 -12.76
N PHE A 117 2.31 -14.22 -11.54
CA PHE A 117 2.95 -14.72 -10.32
C PHE A 117 4.49 -14.73 -10.39
N LEU A 118 5.07 -13.59 -10.75
CA LEU A 118 6.51 -13.37 -10.83
C LEU A 118 6.98 -12.42 -9.73
N VAL A 119 8.18 -12.67 -9.20
CA VAL A 119 8.81 -11.79 -8.20
C VAL A 119 10.19 -11.38 -8.66
N VAL A 120 10.49 -10.08 -8.58
CA VAL A 120 11.82 -9.52 -8.81
C VAL A 120 12.29 -8.82 -7.55
N SER A 121 13.54 -9.07 -7.11
CA SER A 121 14.10 -8.47 -5.89
C SER A 121 15.61 -8.24 -5.95
N GLY A 122 16.07 -7.20 -5.24
CA GLY A 122 17.46 -6.99 -4.88
C GLY A 122 18.31 -6.22 -5.89
N LEU A 123 17.71 -5.58 -6.90
CA LEU A 123 18.40 -4.94 -8.03
C LEU A 123 18.66 -3.45 -7.80
N ILE A 124 19.74 -2.91 -8.39
CA ILE A 124 20.03 -1.47 -8.45
C ILE A 124 20.25 -1.03 -9.89
N PHE A 125 19.39 -0.13 -10.39
CA PHE A 125 19.59 0.62 -11.63
C PHE A 125 20.31 1.93 -11.30
N LYS A 126 21.50 2.13 -11.86
CA LYS A 126 22.31 3.35 -11.69
C LYS A 126 23.25 3.57 -12.86
N ASN A 127 23.78 4.80 -13.00
CA ASN A 127 24.77 5.12 -14.02
C ASN A 127 24.30 4.74 -15.45
N GLY A 128 23.09 5.17 -15.80
CA GLY A 128 22.52 4.84 -17.10
C GLY A 128 21.18 5.53 -17.35
N TYR A 129 20.50 5.08 -18.41
CA TYR A 129 19.19 5.59 -18.82
C TYR A 129 18.46 4.56 -19.69
N SER A 130 17.16 4.71 -19.90
CA SER A 130 16.41 3.91 -20.86
C SER A 130 16.29 4.63 -22.20
N PRO A 131 16.87 4.11 -23.30
CA PRO A 131 16.79 4.74 -24.60
C PRO A 131 15.42 4.59 -25.28
N ALA A 132 14.61 3.61 -24.83
CA ALA A 132 13.28 3.34 -25.37
C ALA A 132 12.39 2.67 -24.32
N GLY A 133 11.22 3.28 -24.05
CA GLY A 133 10.27 2.80 -23.07
C GLY A 133 10.70 3.02 -21.61
N GLY A 134 10.03 2.42 -20.67
CA GLY A 134 10.35 2.52 -19.24
C GLY A 134 11.63 1.75 -18.85
N VAL A 135 12.14 2.04 -17.66
CA VAL A 135 13.27 1.27 -17.09
C VAL A 135 12.78 -0.12 -16.70
N ILE A 136 11.66 -0.17 -15.97
CA ILE A 136 10.99 -1.41 -15.57
C ILE A 136 9.53 -1.32 -16.03
N ASP A 137 9.13 -2.16 -16.97
CA ASP A 137 7.73 -2.25 -17.41
C ASP A 137 7.13 -3.62 -17.06
N PHE A 138 5.93 -3.60 -16.52
CA PHE A 138 5.15 -4.80 -16.20
C PHE A 138 4.38 -5.31 -17.42
N LYS A 139 5.08 -5.34 -18.53
CA LYS A 139 4.63 -5.96 -19.80
C LYS A 139 5.82 -6.25 -20.73
N ASN A 140 5.59 -7.14 -21.68
CA ASN A 140 6.45 -7.33 -22.86
C ASN A 140 5.59 -7.43 -24.11
N GLY A 141 5.71 -6.45 -25.00
CA GLY A 141 4.77 -6.29 -26.13
C GLY A 141 3.34 -6.10 -25.63
N SER A 142 2.42 -6.99 -26.04
CA SER A 142 1.01 -6.99 -25.61
C SER A 142 0.75 -7.83 -24.36
N LEU A 143 1.72 -8.63 -23.88
CA LEU A 143 1.55 -9.46 -22.68
C LEU A 143 1.82 -8.64 -21.44
N GLU A 144 0.79 -8.46 -20.62
CA GLU A 144 0.83 -7.75 -19.34
C GLU A 144 1.18 -8.67 -18.18
N SER A 145 1.45 -8.09 -17.03
CA SER A 145 1.74 -8.80 -15.79
C SER A 145 0.53 -8.83 -14.86
N ASN A 146 0.28 -9.97 -14.23
CA ASN A 146 -0.73 -10.04 -13.18
C ASN A 146 -0.17 -10.76 -11.95
N TYR A 147 -0.54 -10.30 -10.76
CA TYR A 147 -0.06 -10.86 -9.49
C TYR A 147 1.48 -10.91 -9.39
N CYS A 148 2.17 -9.99 -10.07
CA CYS A 148 3.61 -9.87 -10.05
C CYS A 148 4.06 -8.85 -9.00
N ARG A 149 5.30 -9.03 -8.49
CA ARG A 149 5.86 -8.16 -7.46
C ARG A 149 7.26 -7.69 -7.85
N LEU A 150 7.49 -6.40 -7.71
CA LEU A 150 8.82 -5.78 -7.69
C LEU A 150 9.09 -5.30 -6.27
N THR A 151 10.13 -5.80 -5.64
CA THR A 151 10.47 -5.45 -4.26
C THR A 151 11.97 -5.25 -4.10
N ASN A 152 12.40 -4.60 -3.01
CA ASN A 152 13.81 -4.39 -2.67
C ASN A 152 14.67 -3.97 -3.88
N THR A 153 14.17 -3.06 -4.72
CA THR A 153 14.84 -2.63 -5.95
C THR A 153 15.01 -1.11 -5.95
N SER A 154 16.17 -0.65 -6.39
CA SER A 154 16.50 0.77 -6.41
C SER A 154 16.69 1.29 -7.84
N ILE A 155 16.23 2.53 -8.09
CA ILE A 155 16.53 3.30 -9.30
C ILE A 155 17.10 4.65 -8.85
N ILE A 156 18.37 4.90 -9.13
CA ILE A 156 19.12 6.05 -8.61
C ILE A 156 19.79 6.79 -9.76
N ASP A 157 19.44 8.07 -9.92
CA ASP A 157 20.06 8.95 -10.94
C ASP A 157 20.12 8.33 -12.35
N TYR A 158 19.13 7.50 -12.67
CA TYR A 158 19.07 6.77 -13.94
C TYR A 158 18.39 7.63 -15.01
N ASN A 159 19.15 8.60 -15.55
CA ASN A 159 18.64 9.69 -16.36
C ASN A 159 19.38 9.83 -17.69
N PRO A 160 18.67 10.27 -18.78
CA PRO A 160 19.31 10.63 -20.04
C PRO A 160 20.02 11.98 -19.90
N SER A 161 20.94 12.27 -20.82
CA SER A 161 21.60 13.57 -20.89
C SER A 161 20.63 14.72 -21.23
N ASN A 162 19.58 14.44 -22.01
CA ASN A 162 18.52 15.39 -22.32
C ASN A 162 17.34 15.23 -21.35
N ALA A 163 17.16 16.21 -20.47
CA ALA A 163 16.10 16.22 -19.48
C ALA A 163 14.67 16.20 -20.08
N MET A 164 14.49 16.59 -21.35
CA MET A 164 13.20 16.54 -22.05
C MET A 164 12.88 15.17 -22.66
N THR A 165 13.74 14.18 -22.52
CA THR A 165 13.44 12.80 -22.92
C THR A 165 12.41 12.20 -21.97
N ASP A 166 11.20 11.92 -22.49
CA ASP A 166 10.11 11.37 -21.68
C ASP A 166 10.21 9.85 -21.57
N TYR A 167 10.53 9.35 -20.38
CA TYR A 167 10.31 7.95 -20.04
C TYR A 167 10.00 7.78 -18.54
N LYS A 168 9.34 6.69 -18.21
CA LYS A 168 8.93 6.34 -16.85
C LYS A 168 9.98 5.40 -16.25
N TRP A 169 10.19 5.49 -14.94
CA TRP A 169 11.05 4.51 -14.30
C TRP A 169 10.34 3.18 -14.10
N ILE A 170 9.13 3.21 -13.54
CA ILE A 170 8.30 2.00 -13.37
C ILE A 170 6.95 2.22 -14.03
N SER A 171 6.54 1.26 -14.87
CA SER A 171 5.22 1.25 -15.51
C SER A 171 4.46 -0.02 -15.13
N LEU A 172 3.35 0.12 -14.42
CA LEU A 172 2.45 -0.97 -14.06
C LEU A 172 1.35 -1.12 -15.11
N TYR A 173 1.20 -2.34 -15.62
CA TYR A 173 0.13 -2.77 -16.51
C TYR A 173 -0.53 -4.01 -15.92
N GLY A 174 -1.72 -4.39 -16.42
CA GLY A 174 -2.46 -5.56 -15.95
C GLY A 174 -3.09 -5.38 -14.57
N THR A 175 -3.11 -6.44 -13.75
CA THR A 175 -3.87 -6.42 -12.50
C THR A 175 -3.10 -7.03 -11.32
N HIS A 176 -3.43 -6.59 -10.09
CA HIS A 176 -2.93 -7.16 -8.82
C HIS A 176 -1.41 -7.20 -8.68
N ASN A 177 -0.69 -6.31 -9.36
CA ASN A 177 0.75 -6.19 -9.18
C ASN A 177 1.09 -5.34 -7.96
N ARG A 178 2.25 -5.61 -7.37
CA ARG A 178 2.75 -4.87 -6.21
C ARG A 178 4.14 -4.32 -6.48
N VAL A 179 4.36 -3.07 -6.07
CA VAL A 179 5.67 -2.42 -6.01
C VAL A 179 5.88 -1.97 -4.58
N ASP A 180 6.82 -2.59 -3.89
CA ASP A 180 7.08 -2.31 -2.49
C ASP A 180 8.56 -2.33 -2.13
N HIS A 181 8.90 -1.65 -1.02
CA HIS A 181 10.28 -1.56 -0.53
C HIS A 181 11.29 -1.15 -1.62
N CYS A 182 10.85 -0.34 -2.58
CA CYS A 182 11.70 0.20 -3.63
C CYS A 182 12.20 1.61 -3.27
N TYR A 183 13.39 1.97 -3.80
CA TYR A 183 14.02 3.27 -3.58
C TYR A 183 14.21 3.98 -4.91
N LEU A 184 13.47 5.07 -5.11
CA LEU A 184 13.49 5.83 -6.36
C LEU A 184 13.92 7.28 -6.08
N LYS A 185 15.14 7.65 -6.49
CA LYS A 185 15.70 8.98 -6.20
C LYS A 185 16.50 9.56 -7.35
N GLY A 186 16.38 10.87 -7.53
CA GLY A 186 17.22 11.62 -8.45
C GLY A 186 16.76 11.56 -9.91
N LYS A 187 15.44 11.47 -10.16
CA LYS A 187 14.90 11.54 -11.53
C LYS A 187 14.88 12.99 -12.01
N THR A 188 15.75 13.32 -12.98
CA THR A 188 15.96 14.69 -13.49
C THR A 188 15.42 14.91 -14.92
N ASN A 189 14.72 13.95 -15.48
CA ASN A 189 14.06 14.08 -16.78
C ASN A 189 12.54 14.05 -16.66
N ILE A 190 11.84 14.51 -17.70
CA ILE A 190 10.38 14.45 -17.81
C ILE A 190 9.87 13.00 -17.80
N GLY A 191 8.60 12.80 -17.46
CA GLY A 191 7.97 11.50 -17.25
C GLY A 191 7.92 11.11 -15.78
N THR A 192 6.94 10.33 -15.39
CA THR A 192 6.70 9.93 -14.01
C THR A 192 7.78 9.00 -13.46
N SER A 193 7.96 9.00 -12.14
CA SER A 193 8.78 7.95 -11.50
C SER A 193 8.04 6.61 -11.53
N LEU A 194 6.75 6.60 -11.21
CA LEU A 194 5.90 5.43 -11.31
C LEU A 194 4.57 5.78 -11.99
N VAL A 195 4.12 4.95 -12.92
CA VAL A 195 2.81 5.11 -13.58
C VAL A 195 2.01 3.82 -13.55
N VAL A 196 0.72 3.94 -13.30
CA VAL A 196 -0.27 2.88 -13.50
C VAL A 196 -1.01 3.16 -14.81
N TRP A 197 -0.94 2.22 -15.73
CA TRP A 197 -1.68 2.25 -16.98
C TRP A 197 -2.99 1.48 -16.82
N LEU A 198 -4.10 2.12 -17.17
CA LEU A 198 -5.42 1.52 -17.09
C LEU A 198 -5.76 0.75 -18.37
N SER A 199 -6.71 -0.15 -18.22
CA SER A 199 -7.42 -0.85 -19.28
C SER A 199 -8.93 -0.84 -18.98
N THR A 200 -9.71 -1.63 -19.69
CA THR A 200 -11.13 -1.84 -19.38
C THR A 200 -11.37 -2.67 -18.11
N LYS A 201 -10.32 -3.29 -17.56
CA LYS A 201 -10.36 -4.05 -16.30
C LYS A 201 -9.73 -3.25 -15.19
N PRO A 202 -10.28 -3.27 -13.98
CA PRO A 202 -9.64 -2.65 -12.81
C PRO A 202 -8.26 -3.23 -12.50
N ASN A 203 -7.35 -2.37 -12.04
CA ASN A 203 -5.95 -2.76 -11.79
C ASN A 203 -5.74 -3.47 -10.45
N TYR A 204 -6.34 -3.00 -9.36
CA TYR A 204 -6.10 -3.51 -7.99
C TYR A 204 -4.60 -3.58 -7.62
N HIS A 205 -3.79 -2.64 -8.11
CA HIS A 205 -2.36 -2.61 -7.76
C HIS A 205 -2.14 -2.14 -6.33
N GLN A 206 -1.01 -2.57 -5.76
CA GLN A 206 -0.53 -2.13 -4.46
C GLN A 206 0.84 -1.47 -4.62
N ILE A 207 0.99 -0.24 -4.13
CA ILE A 207 2.23 0.55 -4.15
C ILE A 207 2.48 0.97 -2.71
N ASP A 208 3.40 0.27 -2.01
CA ASP A 208 3.55 0.45 -0.57
C ASP A 208 4.99 0.37 -0.09
N SER A 209 5.26 1.02 1.05
CA SER A 209 6.57 0.96 1.72
C SER A 209 7.76 1.41 0.86
N ASN A 210 7.50 2.22 -0.19
CA ASN A 210 8.54 2.73 -1.07
C ASN A 210 9.09 4.07 -0.57
N TYR A 211 10.36 4.32 -0.85
CA TYR A 211 10.98 5.63 -0.74
C TYR A 211 11.00 6.32 -2.11
N PHE A 212 10.34 7.44 -2.21
CA PHE A 212 10.42 8.36 -3.34
C PHE A 212 11.21 9.60 -2.90
N GLY A 213 12.41 9.75 -3.43
CA GLY A 213 13.33 10.82 -3.04
C GLY A 213 13.41 11.95 -4.04
N TYR A 214 14.34 12.85 -3.76
CA TYR A 214 14.55 14.10 -4.46
C TYR A 214 14.30 14.03 -5.97
N ARG A 215 13.46 14.96 -6.43
CA ARG A 215 13.22 15.27 -7.82
C ARG A 215 13.18 16.79 -7.98
N PRO A 216 13.93 17.40 -8.91
CA PRO A 216 13.91 18.85 -9.10
C PRO A 216 12.58 19.32 -9.67
N VAL A 217 12.28 20.60 -9.48
CA VAL A 217 11.15 21.27 -10.12
C VAL A 217 11.35 21.24 -11.65
N PHE A 218 10.29 20.88 -12.37
CA PHE A 218 10.26 20.81 -13.82
C PHE A 218 9.34 21.89 -14.40
N PRO A 219 9.70 22.56 -15.47
CA PRO A 219 8.80 23.51 -16.13
C PRO A 219 7.73 22.76 -16.93
N GLY A 220 6.50 22.75 -16.45
CA GLY A 220 5.34 22.18 -17.15
C GLY A 220 4.83 20.85 -16.56
N ASN A 221 4.01 20.15 -17.34
CA ASN A 221 3.36 18.88 -16.97
C ASN A 221 4.24 17.67 -17.27
N GLY A 222 3.94 16.53 -16.61
CA GLY A 222 4.51 15.22 -16.92
C GLY A 222 5.66 14.83 -16.02
N ALA A 223 5.83 15.53 -14.91
CA ALA A 223 6.89 15.27 -13.94
C ALA A 223 6.33 14.82 -12.57
N GLU A 224 5.17 14.21 -12.56
CA GLU A 224 4.57 13.63 -11.36
C GLU A 224 5.47 12.52 -10.78
N THR A 225 5.48 12.36 -9.47
CA THR A 225 6.17 11.21 -8.85
C THR A 225 5.38 9.94 -9.09
N ILE A 226 4.08 9.94 -8.79
CA ILE A 226 3.17 8.84 -9.15
C ILE A 226 2.02 9.39 -10.00
N ARG A 227 1.67 8.67 -11.07
CA ARG A 227 0.44 8.92 -11.82
C ARG A 227 -0.37 7.64 -11.96
N ILE A 228 -1.67 7.71 -11.67
CA ILE A 228 -2.58 6.57 -11.83
C ILE A 228 -3.58 6.92 -12.92
N GLY A 229 -3.41 6.31 -14.09
CA GLY A 229 -4.21 6.54 -15.28
C GLY A 229 -3.79 7.72 -16.14
N THR A 230 -4.64 8.03 -17.13
CA THR A 230 -4.56 9.19 -18.03
C THR A 230 -5.94 9.82 -18.14
N SER A 231 -6.01 10.97 -18.77
CA SER A 231 -7.29 11.67 -18.97
C SER A 231 -8.33 10.83 -19.71
N ASP A 232 -7.92 10.02 -20.69
CA ASP A 232 -8.83 9.19 -21.48
C ASP A 232 -9.47 8.06 -20.65
N TRP A 233 -8.84 7.68 -19.54
CA TRP A 233 -9.29 6.63 -18.63
C TRP A 233 -9.87 7.17 -17.33
N SER A 234 -10.14 8.47 -17.24
CA SER A 234 -10.48 9.15 -15.99
C SER A 234 -11.76 8.64 -15.30
N LEU A 235 -12.69 8.05 -16.04
CA LEU A 235 -13.94 7.51 -15.49
C LEU A 235 -13.90 5.99 -15.26
N TYR A 236 -12.76 5.34 -15.46
CA TYR A 236 -12.58 3.92 -15.23
C TYR A 236 -12.05 3.66 -13.82
N ASP A 237 -12.48 2.54 -13.25
CA ASP A 237 -12.02 2.10 -11.93
C ASP A 237 -10.62 1.50 -12.01
N SER A 238 -9.74 1.93 -11.13
CA SER A 238 -8.42 1.33 -10.95
C SER A 238 -8.34 0.53 -9.64
N PHE A 239 -8.95 1.02 -8.55
CA PHE A 239 -8.87 0.46 -7.21
C PHE A 239 -7.41 0.24 -6.75
N THR A 240 -6.48 1.03 -7.26
CA THR A 240 -5.08 1.00 -6.82
C THR A 240 -4.97 1.60 -5.43
N THR A 241 -4.19 0.94 -4.57
CA THR A 241 -3.85 1.43 -3.23
C THR A 241 -2.40 1.91 -3.20
N VAL A 242 -2.20 3.15 -2.73
CA VAL A 242 -0.88 3.77 -2.49
C VAL A 242 -0.78 4.06 -0.99
N GLU A 243 0.04 3.28 -0.28
CA GLU A 243 0.06 3.36 1.18
C GLU A 243 1.45 3.17 1.81
N TYR A 244 1.66 3.76 2.99
CA TYR A 244 2.92 3.62 3.73
C TYR A 244 4.17 4.00 2.93
N ASN A 245 4.06 4.85 1.91
CA ASN A 245 5.20 5.35 1.16
C ASN A 245 5.72 6.64 1.79
N TYR A 246 7.03 6.87 1.66
CA TYR A 246 7.69 8.09 2.08
C TYR A 246 8.14 8.89 0.87
N PHE A 247 7.63 10.12 0.76
CA PHE A 247 7.95 11.06 -0.30
C PHE A 247 8.80 12.19 0.28
N GLU A 248 10.02 12.35 -0.20
CA GLU A 248 10.93 13.40 0.25
C GLU A 248 11.42 14.26 -0.90
N GLN A 249 11.12 15.56 -0.85
CA GLN A 249 11.53 16.53 -1.87
C GLN A 249 11.10 16.13 -3.30
N CYS A 250 9.94 15.58 -3.44
CA CYS A 250 9.33 15.21 -4.72
C CYS A 250 8.73 16.47 -5.38
N ASN A 251 9.57 17.26 -6.07
CA ASN A 251 9.23 18.61 -6.52
C ASN A 251 8.90 18.70 -8.01
N GLY A 252 8.78 17.58 -8.73
CA GLY A 252 8.69 17.56 -10.18
C GLY A 252 7.70 18.54 -10.79
N GLU A 253 6.47 18.57 -10.26
CA GLU A 253 5.43 19.53 -10.61
C GLU A 253 4.42 19.72 -9.49
N ILE A 254 3.32 20.45 -9.74
CA ILE A 254 2.26 20.69 -8.76
C ILE A 254 1.61 19.39 -8.25
N GLU A 255 1.64 18.30 -9.01
CA GLU A 255 1.05 17.01 -8.67
C GLU A 255 2.13 16.02 -8.24
N ILE A 256 2.41 15.91 -6.93
CA ILE A 256 3.30 14.87 -6.38
C ILE A 256 2.71 13.51 -6.76
N ILE A 257 1.41 13.33 -6.45
CA ILE A 257 0.60 12.21 -6.94
C ILE A 257 -0.51 12.78 -7.80
N SER A 258 -0.64 12.29 -9.03
CA SER A 258 -1.71 12.63 -9.96
C SER A 258 -2.66 11.45 -10.11
N ASN A 259 -3.78 11.49 -9.38
CA ASN A 259 -4.86 10.53 -9.56
C ASN A 259 -5.70 10.88 -10.77
N LYS A 260 -5.75 10.00 -11.78
CA LYS A 260 -6.54 10.18 -13.01
C LYS A 260 -7.44 8.96 -13.30
N SER A 261 -8.04 8.37 -12.24
CA SER A 261 -8.97 7.25 -12.35
C SER A 261 -9.80 7.11 -11.08
N CYS A 262 -10.81 6.22 -11.10
CA CYS A 262 -11.76 6.09 -10.02
C CYS A 262 -11.36 5.05 -8.97
N GLY A 263 -11.89 5.20 -7.75
CA GLY A 263 -11.89 4.20 -6.69
C GLY A 263 -10.55 3.97 -5.99
N ASN A 264 -9.56 4.83 -6.17
CA ASN A 264 -8.22 4.66 -5.60
C ASN A 264 -8.14 5.05 -4.12
N ASN A 265 -7.21 4.43 -3.40
CA ASN A 265 -6.93 4.72 -2.00
C ASN A 265 -5.50 5.25 -1.82
N PHE A 266 -5.38 6.38 -1.14
CA PHE A 266 -4.12 7.02 -0.77
C PHE A 266 -4.10 7.14 0.74
N ARG A 267 -3.33 6.29 1.44
CA ARG A 267 -3.43 6.25 2.89
C ARG A 267 -2.09 6.02 3.57
N PHE A 268 -1.93 6.63 4.74
CA PHE A 268 -0.77 6.42 5.62
C PHE A 268 0.57 6.73 4.96
N ASN A 269 0.58 7.58 3.92
CA ASN A 269 1.81 8.05 3.30
C ASN A 269 2.34 9.27 4.05
N THR A 270 3.65 9.43 4.03
CA THR A 270 4.32 10.62 4.57
C THR A 270 4.94 11.42 3.44
N PHE A 271 4.62 12.72 3.40
CA PHE A 271 5.19 13.70 2.47
C PHE A 271 6.05 14.68 3.24
N LYS A 272 7.33 14.77 2.93
CA LYS A 272 8.26 15.67 3.60
C LYS A 272 8.95 16.61 2.63
N ASP A 273 8.85 17.91 2.91
CA ASP A 273 9.52 18.96 2.16
C ASP A 273 9.27 18.88 0.64
N CYS A 274 8.07 18.47 0.23
CA CYS A 274 7.66 18.38 -1.17
C CYS A 274 7.01 19.68 -1.64
N GLU A 275 7.28 20.10 -2.89
CA GLU A 275 6.48 21.09 -3.59
C GLU A 275 5.30 20.40 -4.29
N GLY A 276 4.11 21.04 -4.25
CA GLY A 276 2.91 20.47 -4.86
C GLY A 276 1.98 19.79 -3.87
N THR A 277 1.11 18.93 -4.38
CA THR A 277 -0.01 18.33 -3.65
C THR A 277 -0.22 16.87 -4.04
N LEU A 278 -0.88 16.10 -3.17
CA LEU A 278 -1.61 14.92 -3.60
C LEU A 278 -2.87 15.41 -4.32
N THR A 279 -2.97 15.14 -5.62
CA THR A 279 -4.03 15.68 -6.46
C THR A 279 -4.97 14.59 -6.96
N LEU A 280 -6.26 14.74 -6.61
CA LEU A 280 -7.35 13.98 -7.23
C LEU A 280 -7.72 14.69 -8.54
N ARG A 281 -6.87 14.48 -9.58
CA ARG A 281 -6.90 15.27 -10.82
C ARG A 281 -8.06 14.92 -11.74
N HIS A 282 -8.39 13.63 -11.79
CA HIS A 282 -9.52 13.07 -12.50
C HIS A 282 -10.05 11.84 -11.77
N GLY A 283 -11.23 11.39 -12.18
CA GLY A 283 -11.90 10.25 -11.57
C GLY A 283 -12.69 10.63 -10.33
N ASN A 284 -13.37 9.66 -9.76
CA ASN A 284 -14.31 9.83 -8.67
C ASN A 284 -14.05 8.78 -7.58
N ARG A 285 -14.66 8.94 -6.40
CA ARG A 285 -14.67 7.96 -5.31
C ARG A 285 -13.29 7.57 -4.78
N ALA A 286 -12.31 8.49 -4.86
CA ALA A 286 -11.03 8.27 -4.21
C ALA A 286 -11.11 8.56 -2.71
N THR A 287 -10.34 7.78 -1.92
CA THR A 287 -10.16 8.02 -0.49
C THR A 287 -8.72 8.46 -0.22
N VAL A 288 -8.57 9.58 0.49
CA VAL A 288 -7.28 10.11 0.99
C VAL A 288 -7.37 10.10 2.51
N GLU A 289 -6.68 9.16 3.16
CA GLU A 289 -6.87 8.87 4.58
C GLU A 289 -5.57 8.73 5.34
N GLY A 290 -5.46 9.39 6.50
CA GLY A 290 -4.37 9.16 7.44
C GLY A 290 -2.98 9.51 6.89
N ASN A 291 -2.88 10.40 5.89
CA ASN A 291 -1.60 10.82 5.36
C ASN A 291 -1.02 11.98 6.17
N PHE A 292 0.30 12.04 6.23
CA PHE A 292 1.06 13.06 6.93
C PHE A 292 1.83 13.95 5.95
N PHE A 293 1.59 15.27 6.01
CA PHE A 293 2.26 16.26 5.18
C PHE A 293 3.11 17.18 6.08
N PHE A 294 4.40 16.94 6.13
CA PHE A 294 5.40 17.79 6.79
C PHE A 294 6.01 18.73 5.76
N CYS A 295 5.34 19.84 5.53
CA CYS A 295 5.68 20.74 4.43
C CYS A 295 6.89 21.66 4.70
N GLY A 296 7.34 21.80 5.96
CA GLY A 296 8.54 22.52 6.34
C GLY A 296 8.56 24.00 5.97
N LYS A 297 7.41 24.63 5.69
CA LYS A 297 7.27 25.98 5.12
C LYS A 297 7.97 26.12 3.76
N LYS A 298 8.11 25.01 3.03
CA LYS A 298 8.69 25.05 1.71
C LYS A 298 7.75 25.78 0.75
N ALA A 299 8.31 26.69 -0.04
CA ALA A 299 7.55 27.42 -1.05
C ALA A 299 6.79 26.46 -1.97
N ASN A 300 5.56 26.79 -2.31
CA ASN A 300 4.66 25.98 -3.14
C ASN A 300 4.25 24.61 -2.57
N SER A 301 4.59 24.30 -1.32
CA SER A 301 4.11 23.08 -0.68
C SER A 301 2.63 23.19 -0.36
N GLY A 302 1.90 22.11 -0.58
CA GLY A 302 0.47 21.98 -0.24
C GLY A 302 0.16 20.58 0.28
N GLY A 303 -1.10 20.38 0.63
CA GLY A 303 -1.58 19.07 1.06
C GLY A 303 -2.36 18.36 -0.05
N ILE A 304 -3.69 18.53 -0.05
CA ILE A 304 -4.61 17.74 -0.88
C ILE A 304 -5.42 18.66 -1.80
N ARG A 305 -5.41 18.37 -3.11
CA ARG A 305 -6.19 19.09 -4.12
C ARG A 305 -7.28 18.17 -4.69
N ILE A 306 -8.53 18.64 -4.61
CA ILE A 306 -9.73 17.87 -4.92
C ILE A 306 -10.36 18.40 -6.21
N ILE A 307 -10.59 17.49 -7.18
CA ILE A 307 -11.33 17.68 -8.44
C ILE A 307 -12.15 16.41 -8.67
N GLY A 308 -13.45 16.53 -9.03
CA GLY A 308 -14.33 15.37 -9.29
C GLY A 308 -15.30 15.09 -8.14
N GLU A 309 -15.90 13.92 -8.15
CA GLU A 309 -17.08 13.62 -7.34
C GLU A 309 -16.82 12.50 -6.30
N ASP A 310 -17.56 12.56 -5.18
CA ASP A 310 -17.64 11.51 -4.16
C ASP A 310 -16.31 11.16 -3.49
N HIS A 311 -15.39 12.09 -3.41
CA HIS A 311 -14.10 11.89 -2.75
C HIS A 311 -14.22 11.99 -1.22
N ARG A 312 -13.40 11.21 -0.52
CA ARG A 312 -13.25 11.26 0.93
C ARG A 312 -11.83 11.68 1.30
N VAL A 313 -11.71 12.76 2.06
CA VAL A 313 -10.43 13.27 2.59
C VAL A 313 -10.57 13.30 4.11
N ILE A 314 -10.04 12.28 4.76
CA ILE A 314 -10.29 12.01 6.18
C ILE A 314 -9.01 11.68 6.96
N ASN A 315 -8.96 12.08 8.24
CA ASN A 315 -7.84 11.77 9.15
C ASN A 315 -6.45 12.21 8.67
N ASN A 316 -6.34 13.18 7.77
CA ASN A 316 -5.02 13.64 7.33
C ASN A 316 -4.46 14.71 8.25
N TYR A 317 -3.15 14.68 8.43
CA TYR A 317 -2.39 15.68 9.16
C TYR A 317 -1.54 16.50 8.19
N ILE A 318 -1.72 17.82 8.19
CA ILE A 318 -1.02 18.76 7.30
C ILE A 318 -0.38 19.85 8.13
N GLU A 319 0.95 20.00 8.06
CA GLU A 319 1.71 20.96 8.86
C GLU A 319 2.59 21.85 8.00
N ASN A 320 2.53 23.18 8.27
CA ASN A 320 3.47 24.17 7.71
C ASN A 320 3.47 24.26 6.18
N SER A 321 2.35 24.09 5.49
CA SER A 321 2.28 24.34 4.05
C SER A 321 2.36 25.84 3.74
N ASP A 322 3.16 26.22 2.74
CA ASP A 322 3.35 27.62 2.31
C ASP A 322 2.67 27.94 0.98
N GLY A 323 2.07 26.95 0.34
CA GLY A 323 1.33 27.16 -0.90
C GLY A 323 0.00 27.85 -0.69
N THR A 324 -0.50 28.49 -1.74
CA THR A 324 -1.79 29.17 -1.80
C THR A 324 -2.53 28.79 -3.06
N SER A 325 -3.76 29.26 -3.23
CA SER A 325 -4.60 28.95 -4.40
C SER A 325 -4.79 27.43 -4.56
N MET A 326 -4.24 26.82 -5.62
CA MET A 326 -4.35 25.39 -5.91
C MET A 326 -3.45 24.51 -5.00
N LYS A 327 -2.62 25.12 -4.16
CA LYS A 327 -1.61 24.45 -3.30
C LYS A 327 -1.82 24.76 -1.82
N SER A 328 -3.04 25.05 -1.38
CA SER A 328 -3.34 25.20 0.05
C SER A 328 -3.20 23.88 0.81
N GLY A 329 -3.34 23.91 2.11
CA GLY A 329 -3.45 22.71 2.93
C GLY A 329 -4.47 21.72 2.35
N ILE A 330 -5.71 22.19 2.18
CA ILE A 330 -6.75 21.47 1.42
C ILE A 330 -7.34 22.42 0.38
N THR A 331 -7.55 21.97 -0.84
CA THR A 331 -8.09 22.77 -1.94
C THR A 331 -9.24 22.04 -2.62
N MET A 332 -10.38 22.69 -2.76
CA MET A 332 -11.49 22.29 -3.64
C MET A 332 -11.48 23.19 -4.88
N MET A 333 -11.35 22.58 -6.06
CA MET A 333 -11.27 23.31 -7.33
C MET A 333 -12.66 23.66 -7.88
N ASN A 334 -12.71 24.71 -8.69
CA ASN A 334 -13.84 24.88 -9.59
C ASN A 334 -13.76 23.89 -10.77
N GLY A 335 -14.92 23.58 -11.34
CA GLY A 335 -15.05 22.72 -12.51
C GLY A 335 -15.42 23.49 -13.78
N VAL A 336 -15.26 22.80 -14.90
CA VAL A 336 -15.64 23.26 -16.24
C VAL A 336 -17.04 22.77 -16.57
N PRO A 337 -17.98 23.59 -17.05
CA PRO A 337 -19.28 23.13 -17.53
C PRO A 337 -19.13 22.10 -18.65
N ASN A 338 -19.85 20.99 -18.54
CA ASN A 338 -19.76 19.86 -19.50
C ASN A 338 -18.31 19.42 -19.78
N SER A 339 -17.51 19.31 -18.71
CA SER A 339 -16.07 19.07 -18.77
C SER A 339 -15.71 17.89 -19.67
N PRO A 340 -14.86 18.06 -20.68
CA PRO A 340 -14.25 16.94 -21.37
C PRO A 340 -13.28 16.20 -20.43
N LEU A 341 -12.93 14.94 -20.76
CA LEU A 341 -12.16 14.03 -19.89
C LEU A 341 -10.81 14.62 -19.42
N ASN A 342 -10.20 15.48 -20.21
CA ASN A 342 -8.89 16.08 -19.93
C ASN A 342 -8.97 17.43 -19.17
N ARG A 343 -10.18 17.90 -18.80
CA ARG A 343 -10.36 19.17 -18.08
C ARG A 343 -10.75 18.90 -16.61
N TYR A 344 -11.33 19.89 -15.96
CA TYR A 344 -11.63 19.86 -14.53
C TYR A 344 -13.11 19.52 -14.32
N PHE A 345 -13.39 18.34 -13.80
CA PHE A 345 -14.74 17.99 -13.35
C PHE A 345 -15.11 18.81 -12.10
N GLN A 346 -16.38 19.20 -11.99
CA GLN A 346 -16.87 19.89 -10.81
C GLN A 346 -16.68 19.04 -9.56
N VAL A 347 -16.22 19.64 -8.48
CA VAL A 347 -16.19 18.97 -7.18
C VAL A 347 -17.62 18.83 -6.66
N LYS A 348 -18.07 17.58 -6.46
CA LYS A 348 -19.40 17.30 -5.92
C LYS A 348 -19.34 16.24 -4.84
N ARG A 349 -20.14 16.43 -3.79
CA ARG A 349 -20.33 15.47 -2.69
C ARG A 349 -19.01 15.00 -2.06
N ALA A 350 -17.98 15.83 -2.12
CA ALA A 350 -16.73 15.57 -1.44
C ALA A 350 -16.91 15.69 0.08
N ILE A 351 -16.33 14.77 0.83
CA ILE A 351 -16.31 14.78 2.29
C ILE A 351 -14.89 15.08 2.75
N VAL A 352 -14.73 16.21 3.47
CA VAL A 352 -13.48 16.60 4.13
C VAL A 352 -13.73 16.57 5.63
N ALA A 353 -13.26 15.52 6.32
CA ALA A 353 -13.61 15.32 7.72
C ALA A 353 -12.46 14.80 8.58
N PHE A 354 -12.43 15.18 9.84
CA PHE A 354 -11.43 14.75 10.81
C PHE A 354 -9.98 15.02 10.38
N ASN A 355 -9.72 16.07 9.60
CA ASN A 355 -8.36 16.45 9.26
C ASN A 355 -7.84 17.49 10.26
N THR A 356 -6.54 17.51 10.48
CA THR A 356 -5.85 18.55 11.25
C THR A 356 -4.88 19.29 10.35
N VAL A 357 -5.14 20.58 10.14
CA VAL A 357 -4.28 21.48 9.33
C VAL A 357 -3.69 22.54 10.24
N VAL A 358 -2.36 22.48 10.43
CA VAL A 358 -1.65 23.29 11.42
C VAL A 358 -0.63 24.20 10.75
N ASN A 359 -0.62 25.49 11.15
CA ASN A 359 0.38 26.48 10.75
C ASN A 359 0.56 26.64 9.23
N SER A 360 -0.44 26.29 8.45
CA SER A 360 -0.44 26.46 7.00
C SER A 360 -0.73 27.92 6.63
N ARG A 361 -0.11 28.39 5.55
CA ARG A 361 -0.31 29.75 5.05
C ARG A 361 -1.76 29.99 4.61
N LEU A 362 -2.39 28.97 4.04
CA LEU A 362 -3.82 28.91 3.75
C LEU A 362 -4.28 27.47 4.02
N SER A 363 -5.14 27.30 5.02
CA SER A 363 -5.55 25.96 5.44
C SER A 363 -6.54 25.32 4.48
N LEU A 364 -7.56 26.09 4.02
CA LEU A 364 -8.61 25.61 3.13
C LEU A 364 -8.93 26.65 2.06
N ASN A 365 -8.88 26.25 0.78
CA ASN A 365 -9.32 27.08 -0.34
C ASN A 365 -10.48 26.41 -1.08
N ILE A 366 -11.57 27.13 -1.26
CA ILE A 366 -12.80 26.67 -1.91
C ILE A 366 -13.02 27.45 -3.20
N GLY A 367 -13.31 26.73 -4.31
CA GLY A 367 -13.52 27.32 -5.61
C GLY A 367 -12.23 27.77 -6.30
N ALA A 368 -11.10 27.18 -5.92
CA ALA A 368 -9.80 27.53 -6.50
C ALA A 368 -9.79 27.38 -8.02
N GLY A 369 -9.06 28.26 -8.68
CA GLY A 369 -8.94 28.29 -10.14
C GLY A 369 -10.10 28.92 -10.88
N LYS A 370 -11.06 29.56 -10.16
CA LYS A 370 -12.19 30.28 -10.79
C LYS A 370 -11.70 31.23 -11.90
N ASP A 371 -12.24 31.02 -13.07
CA ASP A 371 -12.08 31.90 -14.23
C ASP A 371 -13.30 31.74 -15.18
N SER A 372 -13.19 32.18 -16.44
CA SER A 372 -14.27 32.05 -17.41
C SER A 372 -14.55 30.61 -17.85
N GLU A 373 -13.59 29.69 -17.74
CA GLU A 373 -13.72 28.27 -18.06
C GLU A 373 -14.09 27.46 -16.79
N LEU A 374 -13.35 27.66 -15.71
CA LEU A 374 -13.54 27.01 -14.42
C LEU A 374 -14.63 27.73 -13.62
N SER A 375 -15.86 27.65 -14.07
CA SER A 375 -17.00 28.46 -13.59
C SER A 375 -17.99 27.70 -12.71
N LEU A 376 -17.80 26.39 -12.48
CA LEU A 376 -18.68 25.60 -11.61
C LEU A 376 -18.05 25.45 -10.22
N PRO A 377 -18.60 26.10 -9.18
CA PRO A 377 -18.09 25.98 -7.81
C PRO A 377 -18.37 24.58 -7.23
N PRO A 378 -17.71 24.21 -6.12
CA PRO A 378 -18.02 22.98 -5.38
C PRO A 378 -19.50 22.91 -4.99
N LEU A 379 -20.10 21.71 -5.13
CA LEU A 379 -21.53 21.45 -4.95
C LEU A 379 -21.77 20.31 -3.97
N ASP A 380 -22.71 20.49 -3.03
CA ASP A 380 -23.17 19.48 -2.07
C ASP A 380 -22.02 18.84 -1.25
N CYS A 381 -20.97 19.59 -0.95
CA CYS A 381 -19.80 19.12 -0.23
C CYS A 381 -19.96 19.26 1.28
N ILE A 382 -19.22 18.45 2.02
CA ILE A 382 -19.22 18.41 3.48
C ILE A 382 -17.81 18.74 3.99
N VAL A 383 -17.73 19.68 4.94
CA VAL A 383 -16.53 19.99 5.74
C VAL A 383 -16.91 19.80 7.20
N ALA A 384 -16.44 18.72 7.84
CA ALA A 384 -16.89 18.35 9.17
C ALA A 384 -15.76 17.85 10.09
N ASN A 385 -15.85 18.20 11.37
CA ASN A 385 -14.96 17.70 12.42
C ASN A 385 -13.46 17.92 12.14
N ASN A 386 -13.09 18.97 11.40
CA ASN A 386 -11.69 19.31 11.13
C ASN A 386 -11.16 20.33 12.14
N ILE A 387 -9.85 20.30 12.39
CA ILE A 387 -9.12 21.39 13.06
C ILE A 387 -8.37 22.19 12.00
N PHE A 388 -8.63 23.49 11.95
CA PHE A 388 -7.87 24.48 11.18
C PHE A 388 -7.24 25.47 12.15
N TYR A 389 -5.93 25.32 12.39
CA TYR A 389 -5.17 26.12 13.32
C TYR A 389 -3.98 26.78 12.65
N SER A 390 -3.95 28.11 12.60
CA SER A 390 -2.78 28.84 12.09
C SER A 390 -2.75 30.27 12.59
N THR A 391 -1.57 30.78 12.91
CA THR A 391 -1.33 32.21 13.15
C THR A 391 -1.29 33.01 11.84
N GLN A 392 -1.21 32.35 10.69
CA GLN A 392 -1.32 32.98 9.37
C GLN A 392 -2.78 33.11 8.97
N ALA A 393 -3.09 34.10 8.17
CA ALA A 393 -4.47 34.44 7.81
C ALA A 393 -4.62 34.65 6.30
N PRO A 394 -5.80 34.35 5.79
CA PRO A 394 -6.95 33.70 6.43
C PRO A 394 -6.84 32.18 6.50
N LEU A 395 -7.60 31.54 7.43
CA LEU A 395 -7.69 30.08 7.50
C LEU A 395 -8.44 29.49 6.30
N VAL A 396 -9.54 30.15 5.89
CA VAL A 396 -10.37 29.76 4.75
C VAL A 396 -10.42 30.89 3.73
N THR A 397 -10.34 30.53 2.47
CA THR A 397 -10.58 31.45 1.35
C THR A 397 -11.65 30.87 0.42
N PHE A 398 -12.62 31.69 0.06
CA PHE A 398 -13.58 31.40 -1.00
C PHE A 398 -13.14 32.14 -2.27
N THR A 399 -12.40 31.42 -3.14
CA THR A 399 -12.12 31.94 -4.50
C THR A 399 -13.40 31.96 -5.31
N ASP A 400 -14.29 30.99 -5.07
CA ASP A 400 -15.70 31.02 -5.48
C ASP A 400 -16.60 30.52 -4.34
N GLN A 401 -17.86 30.95 -4.32
CA GLN A 401 -18.82 30.52 -3.31
C GLN A 401 -19.37 29.14 -3.65
N PRO A 402 -19.27 28.15 -2.73
CA PRO A 402 -19.81 26.82 -2.96
C PRO A 402 -21.35 26.84 -2.93
N ILE A 403 -21.93 25.80 -3.52
CA ILE A 403 -23.38 25.57 -3.51
C ILE A 403 -23.69 24.42 -2.54
N ASN A 404 -24.64 24.64 -1.60
CA ASN A 404 -25.09 23.63 -0.62
C ASN A 404 -23.93 22.95 0.15
N MET A 405 -22.97 23.75 0.63
CA MET A 405 -21.88 23.21 1.46
C MET A 405 -22.32 23.08 2.91
N THR A 406 -22.14 21.90 3.47
CA THR A 406 -22.40 21.62 4.89
C THR A 406 -21.14 21.84 5.71
N TRP A 407 -21.25 22.60 6.78
CA TRP A 407 -20.22 22.85 7.79
C TRP A 407 -20.69 22.34 9.14
N SER A 408 -19.95 21.44 9.78
CA SER A 408 -20.39 20.87 11.05
C SER A 408 -19.24 20.40 11.92
N GLY A 409 -19.22 20.79 13.17
CA GLY A 409 -18.24 20.30 14.14
C GLY A 409 -16.79 20.72 13.90
N ASN A 410 -16.51 21.64 12.96
CA ASN A 410 -15.14 22.08 12.73
C ASN A 410 -14.67 23.05 13.81
N MET A 411 -13.39 23.02 14.13
CA MET A 411 -12.73 23.95 15.02
C MET A 411 -11.74 24.82 14.27
N PHE A 412 -11.93 26.12 14.37
CA PHE A 412 -11.10 27.14 13.74
C PHE A 412 -10.42 27.99 14.81
N TYR A 413 -9.11 28.20 14.68
CA TYR A 413 -8.39 29.12 15.55
C TYR A 413 -7.22 29.79 14.83
N GLY A 414 -7.23 31.10 14.78
CA GLY A 414 -6.21 31.90 14.11
C GLY A 414 -6.51 33.38 14.09
N SER A 415 -5.62 34.15 13.45
CA SER A 415 -5.76 35.61 13.39
C SER A 415 -6.93 36.10 12.53
N SER A 416 -7.39 35.30 11.57
CA SER A 416 -8.59 35.55 10.77
C SER A 416 -9.15 34.22 10.25
N LEU A 417 -10.45 34.01 10.40
CA LEU A 417 -11.13 32.85 9.86
C LEU A 417 -11.25 32.90 8.33
N GLY A 418 -11.37 34.11 7.75
CA GLY A 418 -11.69 34.34 6.33
C GLY A 418 -13.16 34.16 5.97
N MET A 419 -14.02 33.89 6.96
CA MET A 419 -15.44 33.70 6.79
C MET A 419 -16.20 34.05 8.07
N THR A 420 -17.52 34.28 7.95
CA THR A 420 -18.41 34.22 9.11
C THR A 420 -18.52 32.80 9.59
N LEU A 421 -18.34 32.54 10.89
CA LEU A 421 -18.41 31.19 11.45
C LEU A 421 -19.80 30.60 11.23
N PRO A 422 -19.96 29.48 10.53
CA PRO A 422 -21.24 28.82 10.37
C PRO A 422 -21.72 28.23 11.70
N GLU A 423 -23.04 28.05 11.86
CA GLU A 423 -23.60 27.37 13.02
C GLU A 423 -22.98 25.98 13.22
N ASN A 424 -23.00 25.48 14.45
CA ASN A 424 -22.45 24.17 14.84
C ASN A 424 -20.94 23.99 14.54
N ASN A 425 -20.17 25.08 14.53
CA ASN A 425 -18.73 25.10 14.43
C ASN A 425 -18.13 25.95 15.56
N PHE A 426 -16.83 25.76 15.83
CA PHE A 426 -16.17 26.37 16.99
C PHE A 426 -15.09 27.37 16.54
N ASN A 427 -15.07 28.55 17.15
CA ASN A 427 -13.92 29.45 17.12
C ASN A 427 -13.23 29.39 18.49
N ALA A 428 -12.38 28.41 18.68
CA ALA A 428 -11.72 28.17 19.94
C ALA A 428 -10.30 27.61 19.72
N ASP A 429 -9.38 27.92 20.64
CA ASP A 429 -8.06 27.36 20.64
C ASP A 429 -8.14 25.84 20.87
N PRO A 430 -7.71 25.00 19.91
CA PRO A 430 -7.73 23.55 20.06
C PRO A 430 -6.75 23.04 21.12
N GLN A 431 -5.95 23.88 21.75
CA GLN A 431 -4.98 23.53 22.79
C GLN A 431 -4.07 22.37 22.35
N LEU A 432 -3.52 22.47 21.14
CA LEU A 432 -2.62 21.45 20.58
C LEU A 432 -1.25 21.52 21.26
N LEU A 433 -0.71 20.36 21.62
CA LEU A 433 0.63 20.21 22.13
C LEU A 433 1.52 19.45 21.16
N LYS A 434 2.74 19.90 20.96
CA LYS A 434 3.72 19.18 20.16
C LYS A 434 4.29 18.02 20.97
N SER A 435 3.99 16.80 20.55
CA SER A 435 4.46 15.57 21.18
C SER A 435 5.93 15.23 20.82
N SER A 436 6.48 14.20 21.46
CA SER A 436 7.88 13.80 21.28
C SER A 436 8.25 13.33 19.87
N ASP A 437 7.26 12.90 19.08
CA ASP A 437 7.38 12.53 17.66
C ASP A 437 7.17 13.73 16.71
N ASN A 438 7.08 14.94 17.27
CA ASN A 438 6.88 16.21 16.58
C ASN A 438 5.50 16.43 15.95
N LEU A 439 4.50 15.62 16.25
CA LEU A 439 3.12 15.87 15.86
C LEU A 439 2.40 16.78 16.86
N TYR A 440 1.48 17.59 16.35
CA TYR A 440 0.55 18.35 17.19
C TYR A 440 -0.66 17.47 17.53
N ARG A 441 -0.85 17.17 18.81
CA ARG A 441 -1.95 16.37 19.36
C ARG A 441 -2.78 17.16 20.34
N LEU A 442 -3.99 16.70 20.61
CA LEU A 442 -4.89 17.30 21.60
C LEU A 442 -4.27 17.21 23.00
N SER A 443 -4.28 18.32 23.72
CA SER A 443 -3.97 18.29 25.16
C SER A 443 -5.19 17.79 25.95
N SER A 444 -4.99 17.37 27.20
CA SER A 444 -6.07 16.90 28.08
C SER A 444 -7.14 17.96 28.40
N ILE A 445 -6.89 19.23 28.09
CA ILE A 445 -7.83 20.34 28.29
C ILE A 445 -8.38 20.88 26.96
N SER A 446 -8.12 20.17 25.85
CA SER A 446 -8.58 20.60 24.55
C SER A 446 -10.11 20.63 24.46
N PRO A 447 -10.70 21.74 23.97
CA PRO A 447 -12.14 21.80 23.72
C PRO A 447 -12.56 20.95 22.51
N ALA A 448 -11.64 20.33 21.77
CA ALA A 448 -11.93 19.41 20.69
C ALA A 448 -12.36 18.02 21.19
N ILE A 449 -12.04 17.70 22.45
CA ILE A 449 -12.32 16.39 23.05
C ILE A 449 -13.84 16.16 23.18
N ASN A 450 -14.34 15.03 22.67
CA ASN A 450 -15.73 14.59 22.68
C ASN A 450 -16.72 15.58 22.04
N ASN A 451 -16.26 16.42 21.12
CA ASN A 451 -17.08 17.48 20.50
C ASN A 451 -17.27 17.31 18.97
N ALA A 452 -16.86 16.18 18.39
CA ALA A 452 -17.15 15.92 16.99
C ALA A 452 -18.65 15.66 16.77
N ASN A 453 -19.15 16.08 15.59
CA ASN A 453 -20.49 15.68 15.16
C ASN A 453 -20.50 14.18 14.86
N GLN A 454 -21.44 13.45 15.48
CA GLN A 454 -21.51 11.99 15.46
C GLN A 454 -22.08 11.40 14.15
N ASP A 455 -22.58 12.22 13.23
CA ASP A 455 -23.08 11.77 11.92
C ASP A 455 -21.97 11.12 11.06
N TYR A 456 -20.70 11.23 11.48
CA TYR A 456 -19.51 10.73 10.78
C TYR A 456 -18.82 9.56 11.49
N ASN A 457 -19.54 8.80 12.30
CA ASN A 457 -19.06 7.68 13.09
C ASN A 457 -18.49 6.49 12.27
N TYR A 458 -18.58 6.53 10.95
CA TYR A 458 -17.93 5.57 10.05
C TYR A 458 -16.41 5.76 9.98
N VAL A 459 -15.87 6.88 10.46
CA VAL A 459 -14.43 7.09 10.66
C VAL A 459 -14.07 6.52 12.03
N THR A 460 -13.69 5.24 12.06
CA THR A 460 -13.59 4.46 13.30
C THR A 460 -12.24 4.53 13.99
N VAL A 461 -11.21 5.00 13.29
CA VAL A 461 -9.86 5.18 13.84
C VAL A 461 -9.34 6.58 13.55
N ASP A 462 -8.41 7.03 14.36
CA ASP A 462 -7.72 8.30 14.20
C ASP A 462 -6.40 8.18 13.40
N MET A 463 -5.61 9.24 13.33
CA MET A 463 -4.33 9.25 12.62
C MET A 463 -3.27 8.33 13.25
N ASP A 464 -3.39 8.03 14.53
CA ASP A 464 -2.50 7.15 15.31
C ASP A 464 -2.97 5.69 15.31
N GLY A 465 -4.08 5.38 14.61
CA GLY A 465 -4.70 4.04 14.58
C GLY A 465 -5.40 3.67 15.87
N GLN A 466 -5.66 4.64 16.74
CA GLN A 466 -6.45 4.47 17.95
C GLN A 466 -7.94 4.49 17.60
N GLN A 467 -8.75 3.74 18.35
CA GLN A 467 -10.19 3.69 18.08
C GLN A 467 -10.86 4.99 18.52
N ARG A 468 -11.65 5.58 17.62
CA ARG A 468 -12.54 6.70 17.98
C ARG A 468 -13.66 6.20 18.86
N ARG A 469 -13.96 6.98 19.89
CA ARG A 469 -15.00 6.66 20.89
C ARG A 469 -16.38 7.02 20.35
N GLU A 470 -17.43 6.63 21.08
CA GLU A 470 -18.80 7.02 20.76
C GLU A 470 -18.96 8.53 20.66
N ASN A 471 -18.29 9.29 21.53
CA ASN A 471 -18.13 10.74 21.43
C ASN A 471 -16.71 11.02 20.94
N SER A 472 -16.54 11.07 19.61
CA SER A 472 -15.25 11.29 18.98
C SER A 472 -14.74 12.72 19.17
N ASP A 473 -13.44 12.89 19.03
CA ASP A 473 -12.78 14.19 19.08
C ASP A 473 -12.76 14.86 17.70
N ILE A 474 -12.69 16.20 17.69
CA ILE A 474 -12.52 16.97 16.47
C ILE A 474 -11.05 16.88 16.02
N GLY A 475 -10.83 16.71 14.72
CA GLY A 475 -9.49 16.63 14.13
C GLY A 475 -9.01 15.21 13.85
N ALA A 476 -7.78 15.09 13.40
CA ALA A 476 -7.18 13.81 13.01
C ALA A 476 -6.78 12.93 14.21
N ASP A 477 -6.61 13.53 15.37
CA ASP A 477 -6.17 12.90 16.62
C ASP A 477 -7.39 12.64 17.55
N GLU A 478 -7.41 11.49 18.20
CA GLU A 478 -8.31 11.15 19.30
C GLU A 478 -7.50 11.18 20.60
N PHE A 479 -7.87 12.05 21.55
CA PHE A 479 -7.18 12.12 22.84
C PHE A 479 -7.34 10.80 23.58
N SER A 480 -6.27 10.03 23.65
CA SER A 480 -6.27 8.68 24.20
C SER A 480 -5.01 8.39 25.00
N THR A 481 -5.14 7.52 26.00
CA THR A 481 -4.02 6.90 26.72
C THR A 481 -3.63 5.55 26.12
N GLU A 482 -4.37 5.08 25.09
CA GLU A 482 -4.06 3.86 24.37
C GLU A 482 -2.73 4.03 23.61
N PRO A 483 -1.96 2.94 23.44
CA PRO A 483 -0.73 3.01 22.66
C PRO A 483 -0.98 3.47 21.22
N ILE A 484 -0.11 4.32 20.70
CA ILE A 484 -0.05 4.69 19.29
C ILE A 484 0.24 3.44 18.48
N LYS A 485 -0.64 3.12 17.53
CA LYS A 485 -0.56 1.92 16.66
C LYS A 485 -0.01 2.23 15.28
N MET A 486 -0.10 3.49 14.87
CA MET A 486 0.38 3.99 13.58
C MET A 486 1.15 5.28 13.81
N SER A 487 2.20 5.45 13.03
CA SER A 487 3.02 6.67 13.05
C SER A 487 3.40 7.05 11.62
N PRO A 488 3.73 8.31 11.36
CA PRO A 488 4.27 8.69 10.06
C PRO A 488 5.45 7.80 9.69
N VAL A 489 5.40 7.18 8.51
CA VAL A 489 6.54 6.43 8.01
C VAL A 489 7.71 7.37 7.72
N SER A 490 8.92 6.89 7.90
CA SER A 490 10.17 7.63 7.67
C SER A 490 11.01 6.98 6.55
N ALA A 491 12.11 7.63 6.19
CA ALA A 491 13.08 7.05 5.28
C ALA A 491 13.69 5.73 5.80
N ALA A 492 13.72 5.54 7.12
CA ALA A 492 14.22 4.29 7.72
C ALA A 492 13.21 3.13 7.64
N ASP A 493 11.92 3.43 7.47
CA ASP A 493 10.85 2.43 7.40
C ASP A 493 10.58 1.98 5.98
N THR A 494 11.06 2.71 4.97
CA THR A 494 10.73 2.55 3.56
C THR A 494 11.94 2.22 2.70
N GLY A 495 11.70 1.70 1.50
CA GLY A 495 12.77 1.27 0.61
C GLY A 495 13.47 -0.02 1.04
N PRO A 496 14.46 -0.50 0.26
CA PRO A 496 15.16 -1.74 0.52
C PRO A 496 16.05 -1.67 1.75
N GLY A 497 16.16 -2.78 2.48
CA GLY A 497 17.01 -2.87 3.66
C GLY A 497 18.48 -2.50 3.40
N PHE A 498 19.01 -2.86 2.23
CA PHE A 498 20.40 -2.55 1.84
C PHE A 498 20.65 -1.07 1.48
N MET A 499 19.62 -0.24 1.34
CA MET A 499 19.73 1.22 1.16
C MET A 499 19.63 1.99 2.47
N ARG A 500 19.28 1.30 3.54
CA ARG A 500 19.24 1.94 4.86
C ARG A 500 20.68 2.16 5.30
N GLU A 501 21.04 3.41 5.64
CA GLU A 501 22.34 3.70 6.22
C GLU A 501 22.58 2.76 7.41
N PRO A 502 23.69 2.02 7.43
CA PRO A 502 24.07 1.35 8.65
C PRO A 502 24.21 2.46 9.68
N THR A 503 23.39 2.43 10.73
CA THR A 503 23.51 3.40 11.82
C THR A 503 24.93 3.30 12.34
N SER A 504 25.80 4.23 11.89
CA SER A 504 27.16 4.32 12.33
C SER A 504 27.13 4.47 13.85
N VAL A 505 27.72 3.52 14.53
CA VAL A 505 27.94 3.55 15.96
C VAL A 505 28.93 4.66 16.26
N SER A 506 28.43 5.89 16.32
CA SER A 506 29.08 7.00 16.99
C SER A 506 28.06 7.63 17.93
N GLY A 507 28.10 7.18 19.16
CA GLY A 507 27.63 7.80 20.38
C GLY A 507 26.45 8.78 20.30
N SER A 508 25.25 8.35 19.87
CA SER A 508 23.99 8.97 20.28
C SER A 508 22.83 8.09 19.84
N LYS A 509 22.17 7.52 20.82
CA LYS A 509 20.86 6.85 20.84
C LYS A 509 20.50 6.08 19.54
N LYS A 510 20.67 4.74 19.57
CA LYS A 510 19.83 3.82 18.80
C LYS A 510 18.43 4.45 18.75
N ASN A 511 17.84 4.60 17.57
CA ASN A 511 16.39 4.66 17.48
C ASN A 511 15.91 3.32 18.04
N ALA A 512 15.71 3.30 19.34
CA ALA A 512 15.21 2.16 20.05
C ALA A 512 13.85 1.87 19.43
N VAL A 513 13.63 0.64 19.01
CA VAL A 513 12.28 0.11 18.84
C VAL A 513 11.55 0.54 20.10
N THR A 514 10.59 1.46 19.97
CA THR A 514 10.00 2.13 21.14
C THR A 514 8.75 1.40 21.62
N SER A 515 8.26 0.43 20.83
CA SER A 515 7.06 -0.36 21.20
C SER A 515 7.14 -1.77 20.64
N PHE A 516 6.50 -2.70 21.34
CA PHE A 516 6.18 -4.01 20.79
C PHE A 516 5.20 -3.83 19.64
N MET A 517 5.43 -4.53 18.52
CA MET A 517 4.51 -4.53 17.39
C MET A 517 4.53 -5.89 16.70
N LEU A 518 3.36 -6.40 16.36
CA LEU A 518 3.19 -7.60 15.56
C LEU A 518 2.62 -7.20 14.21
N TYR A 519 3.33 -7.48 13.12
CA TYR A 519 2.91 -7.13 11.77
C TYR A 519 2.04 -8.22 11.15
N GLN A 520 1.29 -7.85 10.12
CA GLN A 520 0.55 -8.83 9.33
C GLN A 520 1.53 -9.75 8.62
N ASN A 521 1.32 -11.06 8.74
CA ASN A 521 2.15 -12.05 8.05
C ASN A 521 2.03 -11.89 6.53
N TYR A 522 3.12 -12.13 5.84
CA TYR A 522 3.13 -12.07 4.37
C TYR A 522 3.93 -13.25 3.79
N PRO A 523 3.37 -13.91 2.75
CA PRO A 523 2.03 -13.71 2.17
C PRO A 523 0.89 -14.10 3.12
N ASN A 524 -0.32 -13.53 2.92
CA ASN A 524 -1.54 -13.95 3.60
C ASN A 524 -2.75 -13.72 2.66
N PRO A 525 -3.47 -14.74 2.20
CA PRO A 525 -3.27 -16.17 2.51
C PRO A 525 -1.91 -16.74 2.07
N PHE A 526 -1.47 -17.86 2.64
CA PHE A 526 -0.16 -18.43 2.32
C PHE A 526 -0.18 -19.96 2.15
N ASN A 527 0.75 -20.43 1.33
CA ASN A 527 1.13 -21.82 1.11
C ASN A 527 2.53 -21.87 0.45
N PRO A 528 3.52 -22.62 0.90
CA PRO A 528 3.55 -23.39 2.15
C PRO A 528 4.11 -22.60 3.32
N SER A 529 4.60 -21.36 3.12
CA SER A 529 5.21 -20.58 4.21
C SER A 529 4.80 -19.11 4.17
N THR A 530 4.94 -18.45 5.31
CA THR A 530 4.72 -17.01 5.49
C THR A 530 5.75 -16.45 6.46
N THR A 531 6.08 -15.18 6.34
CA THR A 531 6.92 -14.47 7.30
C THR A 531 6.05 -13.68 8.26
N ILE A 532 6.27 -13.86 9.54
CA ILE A 532 5.70 -13.06 10.63
C ILE A 532 6.79 -12.12 11.12
N SER A 533 6.56 -10.82 11.00
CA SER A 533 7.48 -9.78 11.47
C SER A 533 6.98 -9.17 12.77
N PHE A 534 7.89 -8.83 13.68
CA PHE A 534 7.55 -8.16 14.95
C PHE A 534 8.73 -7.37 15.51
N THR A 535 8.43 -6.48 16.45
CA THR A 535 9.43 -5.64 17.13
C THR A 535 9.43 -5.87 18.63
N VAL A 536 10.62 -5.80 19.23
CA VAL A 536 10.86 -5.89 20.68
C VAL A 536 11.61 -4.61 21.11
N PRO A 537 11.00 -3.72 21.93
CA PRO A 537 11.59 -2.42 22.27
C PRO A 537 12.67 -2.49 23.34
N VAL A 538 12.62 -3.49 24.21
CA VAL A 538 13.58 -3.73 25.31
C VAL A 538 13.80 -5.23 25.43
N ASN A 539 14.95 -5.64 25.96
CA ASN A 539 15.21 -7.06 26.22
C ASN A 539 14.11 -7.63 27.11
N ARG A 540 13.37 -8.61 26.57
CA ARG A 540 12.20 -9.15 27.23
C ARG A 540 11.96 -10.60 26.82
N PHE A 541 11.41 -11.37 27.75
CA PHE A 541 10.85 -12.69 27.43
C PHE A 541 9.58 -12.51 26.59
N ILE A 542 9.54 -13.15 25.42
CA ILE A 542 8.40 -13.08 24.50
C ILE A 542 7.90 -14.46 24.14
N THR A 543 6.61 -14.56 23.87
CA THR A 543 6.01 -15.72 23.23
C THR A 543 5.35 -15.30 21.91
N LEU A 544 5.57 -16.09 20.85
CA LEU A 544 4.83 -16.00 19.60
C LEU A 544 4.16 -17.34 19.35
N LYS A 545 2.84 -17.38 19.43
CA LYS A 545 2.05 -18.61 19.37
C LYS A 545 0.94 -18.53 18.33
N VAL A 546 0.55 -19.68 17.79
CA VAL A 546 -0.53 -19.82 16.81
C VAL A 546 -1.71 -20.55 17.41
N TYR A 547 -2.91 -20.05 17.14
CA TYR A 547 -4.18 -20.56 17.64
C TYR A 547 -5.13 -20.86 16.49
N ASN A 548 -5.97 -21.89 16.65
CA ASN A 548 -7.08 -22.13 15.73
C ASN A 548 -8.28 -21.21 16.06
N ILE A 549 -9.37 -21.32 15.28
CA ILE A 549 -10.60 -20.51 15.47
C ILE A 549 -11.30 -20.73 16.82
N LEU A 550 -10.98 -21.81 17.52
CA LEU A 550 -11.52 -22.11 18.87
C LEU A 550 -10.63 -21.55 19.99
N GLY A 551 -9.54 -20.86 19.65
CA GLY A 551 -8.57 -20.35 20.63
C GLY A 551 -7.63 -21.41 21.20
N ILE A 552 -7.58 -22.61 20.61
CA ILE A 552 -6.66 -23.68 21.03
C ILE A 552 -5.30 -23.43 20.39
N GLU A 553 -4.23 -23.45 21.19
CA GLU A 553 -2.85 -23.35 20.70
C GLU A 553 -2.52 -24.55 19.81
N VAL A 554 -2.06 -24.27 18.58
CA VAL A 554 -1.68 -25.26 17.58
C VAL A 554 -0.19 -25.24 17.25
N ALA A 555 0.52 -24.16 17.60
CA ALA A 555 1.96 -24.06 17.46
C ALA A 555 2.53 -23.01 18.41
N SER A 556 3.69 -23.29 19.01
CA SER A 556 4.54 -22.31 19.69
C SER A 556 5.74 -22.04 18.79
N LEU A 557 5.87 -20.79 18.33
CA LEU A 557 6.89 -20.39 17.36
C LEU A 557 8.13 -19.83 18.06
N ILE A 558 7.93 -19.03 19.11
CA ILE A 558 8.97 -18.41 19.93
C ILE A 558 8.51 -18.48 21.40
N ASP A 559 9.42 -18.82 22.29
CA ASP A 559 9.19 -18.88 23.74
C ASP A 559 10.56 -18.68 24.45
N GLU A 560 11.12 -17.45 24.34
CA GLU A 560 12.47 -17.13 24.81
C GLU A 560 12.68 -15.64 25.04
N GLU A 561 13.79 -15.28 25.70
CA GLU A 561 14.24 -13.89 25.78
C GLU A 561 14.73 -13.40 24.41
N LYS A 562 14.28 -12.21 24.01
CA LYS A 562 14.78 -11.48 22.83
C LYS A 562 15.34 -10.14 23.24
N GLU A 563 16.46 -9.77 22.63
CA GLU A 563 17.01 -8.42 22.73
C GLU A 563 16.11 -7.40 22.04
N ALA A 564 16.30 -6.11 22.34
CA ALA A 564 15.62 -5.05 21.61
C ALA A 564 16.00 -5.11 20.12
N GLY A 565 15.00 -5.17 19.24
CA GLY A 565 15.24 -5.29 17.80
C GLY A 565 14.02 -5.64 16.96
N TRP A 566 14.26 -5.76 15.65
CA TRP A 566 13.34 -6.26 14.64
C TRP A 566 13.57 -7.74 14.41
N TYR A 567 12.49 -8.51 14.29
CA TYR A 567 12.53 -9.96 14.08
C TYR A 567 11.60 -10.40 12.96
N ASN A 568 12.05 -11.39 12.20
CA ASN A 568 11.27 -12.08 11.18
C ASN A 568 11.28 -13.57 11.49
N TYR A 569 10.10 -14.18 11.60
CA TYR A 569 9.94 -15.60 11.80
C TYR A 569 9.27 -16.23 10.57
N GLU A 570 9.93 -17.19 9.95
CA GLU A 570 9.34 -17.94 8.83
C GLU A 570 8.51 -19.11 9.36
N LEU A 571 7.19 -19.02 9.19
CA LEU A 571 6.24 -20.07 9.52
C LEU A 571 5.98 -20.93 8.29
N ALA A 572 6.42 -22.17 8.29
CA ALA A 572 6.13 -23.15 7.25
C ALA A 572 5.03 -24.13 7.71
N VAL A 573 3.98 -24.27 6.91
CA VAL A 573 2.81 -25.14 7.21
C VAL A 573 3.22 -26.58 7.55
N ARG A 574 4.22 -27.10 6.86
CA ARG A 574 4.74 -28.47 7.05
C ARG A 574 5.33 -28.75 8.42
N ASN A 575 5.86 -27.72 9.07
CA ASN A 575 6.54 -27.86 10.37
C ASN A 575 5.53 -28.03 11.53
N TYR A 576 4.28 -27.65 11.31
CA TYR A 576 3.22 -27.61 12.33
C TYR A 576 1.94 -28.34 11.89
N GLU A 577 1.97 -29.01 10.73
CA GLU A 577 0.85 -29.77 10.15
C GLU A 577 -0.48 -28.99 10.07
N LEU A 578 -0.40 -27.68 9.85
CA LEU A 578 -1.60 -26.81 9.84
C LEU A 578 -2.50 -27.12 8.62
N PRO A 579 -3.75 -27.56 8.78
CA PRO A 579 -4.72 -27.68 7.71
C PRO A 579 -5.08 -26.33 7.06
N SER A 580 -5.69 -26.35 5.86
CA SER A 580 -6.28 -25.13 5.29
C SER A 580 -7.32 -24.56 6.24
N GLY A 581 -7.26 -23.25 6.50
CA GLY A 581 -8.17 -22.61 7.43
C GLY A 581 -7.71 -21.26 7.94
N ILE A 582 -8.52 -20.70 8.82
CA ILE A 582 -8.22 -19.44 9.52
C ILE A 582 -7.54 -19.76 10.84
N TYR A 583 -6.45 -19.04 11.09
CA TYR A 583 -5.68 -19.11 12.33
C TYR A 583 -5.43 -17.69 12.85
N PHE A 584 -5.05 -17.61 14.12
CA PHE A 584 -4.59 -16.39 14.75
C PHE A 584 -3.19 -16.62 15.30
N TYR A 585 -2.29 -15.66 15.17
CA TYR A 585 -1.00 -15.67 15.83
C TYR A 585 -0.90 -14.49 16.76
N GLN A 586 -0.28 -14.71 17.91
CA GLN A 586 -0.21 -13.75 19.00
C GLN A 586 1.22 -13.60 19.49
N LEU A 587 1.69 -12.35 19.52
CA LEU A 587 2.89 -11.95 20.24
C LEU A 587 2.49 -11.48 21.64
N ARG A 588 3.13 -12.03 22.66
CA ARG A 588 2.80 -11.70 24.04
C ARG A 588 4.07 -11.56 24.89
N THR A 589 4.02 -10.61 25.83
CA THR A 589 4.92 -10.45 26.97
C THR A 589 4.10 -10.35 28.26
N ASP A 590 4.71 -10.02 29.39
CA ASP A 590 4.00 -9.83 30.66
C ASP A 590 3.00 -8.67 30.60
N ASP A 591 3.31 -7.62 29.84
CA ASP A 591 2.58 -6.35 29.77
C ASP A 591 2.07 -5.99 28.37
N PHE A 592 2.31 -6.85 27.35
CA PHE A 592 1.87 -6.62 25.98
C PHE A 592 1.25 -7.87 25.37
N SER A 593 0.19 -7.69 24.58
CA SER A 593 -0.41 -8.75 23.78
C SER A 593 -1.00 -8.18 22.50
N GLN A 594 -0.60 -8.71 21.35
CA GLN A 594 -1.17 -8.36 20.06
C GLN A 594 -1.44 -9.62 19.24
N THR A 595 -2.62 -9.67 18.62
CA THR A 595 -3.06 -10.83 17.82
C THR A 595 -3.35 -10.40 16.37
N ARG A 596 -2.98 -11.24 15.41
CA ARG A 596 -3.27 -11.08 13.99
C ARG A 596 -3.91 -12.35 13.43
N LYS A 597 -4.70 -12.17 12.37
CA LYS A 597 -5.33 -13.25 11.62
C LYS A 597 -4.47 -13.67 10.44
N MET A 598 -4.33 -14.97 10.21
CA MET A 598 -3.72 -15.52 9.01
C MET A 598 -4.61 -16.60 8.38
N VAL A 599 -4.44 -16.83 7.10
CA VAL A 599 -5.18 -17.83 6.33
C VAL A 599 -4.18 -18.79 5.68
N VAL A 600 -4.30 -20.07 6.02
CA VAL A 600 -3.53 -21.16 5.42
C VAL A 600 -4.33 -21.73 4.26
N LEU A 601 -3.69 -21.87 3.11
CA LEU A 601 -4.22 -22.59 1.95
C LEU A 601 -3.33 -23.81 1.67
N LYS A 602 -3.93 -24.98 1.51
CA LYS A 602 -3.24 -26.21 1.07
C LYS A 602 -3.66 -26.56 -0.33
#